data_8c4ae5f6e6b66efc2a41a209c65dc5ca
#
_entry.id   8c4ae5f6e6b66efc2a41a209c65dc5ca
#
_cell.length_a   1.000
_cell.length_b   1.000
_cell.length_c   1.000
_cell.angle_alpha   90.00
_cell.angle_beta   90.00
_cell.angle_gamma   90.00
#
_symmetry.space_group_name_H-M   'P 1'
#
loop_
_entity.id
_entity.type
_entity.pdbx_description
1 polymer ?
#
loop_
_entity_poly.entity_id
_entity_poly.type
_entity_poly.pdbx_seq_one_letter_code
_entity_poly.pdbx_strand_id
1 'polypeptide(L)'
;TNAKNRIAYNVVKSLSARGHRVYCADFVPRAMTYYSRYSSGHFVYPSPFSKQDEFVECLLFKIQELNIDILIPVFEELFLVAKHKERFAEQVKLAIPDYEQILTAHNKDQWAPIARQLDIPVPETLSVDQLKADIDLINCLTYPVLLKPKQGGGGWGIGEVNSLDELTTIIKAGNFQGNDLDRYIVQQKLQGETICVAMVFSHGKLRGKTTYRQIREYPAFSGQATCRVSISNKVAEDYLQMLLEHLDWHGVCQVDFVVDTKTGMAYLIDINPRFWGSLVQGIASGVDFPHLVCEIAGIGDVEPVEDFSIGVQTRWLGGEVRGVFQHFSQAEYKGNYLRNLF
;
A
#
# COMPACT_ATOMS: atom_id res chain seq x y z
N THR A 1 -2.09 7.03 14.29
CA THR A 1 -3.35 7.53 13.69
C THR A 1 -4.12 6.43 12.97
N ASN A 2 -5.32 6.71 12.43
CA ASN A 2 -6.19 5.78 11.71
C ASN A 2 -6.57 4.51 12.52
N ALA A 3 -6.98 4.69 13.77
CA ALA A 3 -7.22 3.62 14.75
C ALA A 3 -8.31 2.61 14.37
N LYS A 4 -9.19 2.93 13.41
CA LYS A 4 -10.21 2.00 12.87
C LYS A 4 -9.63 0.90 11.98
N ASN A 5 -8.39 1.09 11.46
CA ASN A 5 -7.77 0.17 10.53
C ASN A 5 -7.00 -0.94 11.26
N ARG A 6 -7.01 -2.17 10.71
CA ARG A 6 -6.19 -3.31 11.17
C ARG A 6 -4.70 -3.00 11.22
N ILE A 7 -4.23 -2.12 10.33
CA ILE A 7 -2.83 -1.71 10.28
C ILE A 7 -2.46 -1.03 11.60
N ALA A 8 -3.25 -0.06 12.04
CA ALA A 8 -3.04 0.62 13.31
C ALA A 8 -3.05 -0.34 14.50
N TYR A 9 -3.96 -1.33 14.51
CA TYR A 9 -3.96 -2.37 15.54
C TYR A 9 -2.63 -3.13 15.62
N ASN A 10 -2.05 -3.52 14.49
CA ASN A 10 -0.75 -4.21 14.46
C ASN A 10 0.39 -3.31 14.93
N VAL A 11 0.38 -2.03 14.54
CA VAL A 11 1.35 -1.04 15.03
C VAL A 11 1.27 -0.91 16.55
N VAL A 12 0.06 -0.70 17.07
CA VAL A 12 -0.17 -0.54 18.53
C VAL A 12 0.25 -1.78 19.29
N LYS A 13 -0.11 -2.97 18.79
CA LYS A 13 0.27 -4.25 19.41
C LYS A 13 1.79 -4.44 19.48
N SER A 14 2.49 -4.16 18.37
CA SER A 14 3.94 -4.28 18.29
C SER A 14 4.64 -3.36 19.28
N LEU A 15 4.31 -2.06 19.25
CA LEU A 15 4.95 -1.06 20.09
C LEU A 15 4.64 -1.25 21.58
N SER A 16 3.38 -1.56 21.92
CA SER A 16 2.99 -1.85 23.30
C SER A 16 3.72 -3.07 23.88
N ALA A 17 3.93 -4.12 23.07
CA ALA A 17 4.68 -5.29 23.48
C ALA A 17 6.17 -5.01 23.80
N ARG A 18 6.67 -3.87 23.32
CA ARG A 18 8.04 -3.34 23.59
C ARG A 18 8.09 -2.29 24.70
N GLY A 19 6.98 -2.11 25.41
CA GLY A 19 6.90 -1.21 26.57
C GLY A 19 6.56 0.24 26.24
N HIS A 20 6.28 0.58 24.98
CA HIS A 20 5.85 1.93 24.63
C HIS A 20 4.41 2.22 25.09
N ARG A 21 4.18 3.44 25.58
CA ARG A 21 2.81 3.95 25.80
C ARG A 21 2.25 4.44 24.48
N VAL A 22 1.22 3.76 23.96
CA VAL A 22 0.68 4.04 22.64
C VAL A 22 -0.71 4.64 22.73
N TYR A 23 -0.86 5.88 22.30
CA TYR A 23 -2.15 6.55 22.14
C TYR A 23 -2.68 6.35 20.72
N CYS A 24 -3.97 6.06 20.62
CA CYS A 24 -4.64 5.80 19.34
C CYS A 24 -5.54 6.97 18.98
N ALA A 25 -5.60 7.32 17.69
CA ALA A 25 -6.47 8.40 17.25
C ALA A 25 -7.11 8.11 15.89
N ASP A 26 -8.34 8.60 15.70
CA ASP A 26 -9.08 8.50 14.44
C ASP A 26 -10.10 9.64 14.35
N PHE A 27 -10.70 9.87 13.18
CA PHE A 27 -11.80 10.80 13.01
C PHE A 27 -13.19 10.18 13.30
N VAL A 28 -13.25 8.88 13.59
CA VAL A 28 -14.48 8.21 14.00
C VAL A 28 -14.55 8.05 15.52
N PRO A 29 -15.74 8.17 16.13
CA PRO A 29 -15.89 8.09 17.58
C PRO A 29 -15.69 6.68 18.13
N ARG A 30 -15.73 5.66 17.27
CA ARG A 30 -15.52 4.25 17.66
C ARG A 30 -14.56 3.61 16.67
N ALA A 31 -13.37 3.26 17.14
CA ALA A 31 -12.36 2.57 16.37
C ALA A 31 -11.94 1.28 17.08
N MET A 32 -11.62 0.25 16.32
CA MET A 32 -11.24 -1.08 16.84
C MET A 32 -10.11 -0.98 17.85
N THR A 33 -9.11 -0.16 17.58
CA THR A 33 -7.90 -0.05 18.39
C THR A 33 -8.15 0.64 19.73
N TYR A 34 -9.21 1.47 19.86
CA TYR A 34 -9.56 2.15 21.11
C TYR A 34 -9.85 1.17 22.26
N TYR A 35 -10.42 0.03 21.93
CA TYR A 35 -10.83 -1.01 22.88
C TYR A 35 -9.75 -2.08 23.08
N SER A 36 -8.57 -1.88 22.50
CA SER A 36 -7.46 -2.81 22.64
C SER A 36 -6.75 -2.62 23.98
N ARG A 37 -6.43 -3.72 24.64
CA ARG A 37 -5.58 -3.72 25.85
C ARG A 37 -4.17 -3.17 25.61
N TYR A 38 -3.78 -3.00 24.33
CA TYR A 38 -2.49 -2.48 23.93
C TYR A 38 -2.50 -0.94 23.79
N SER A 39 -3.68 -0.32 23.83
CA SER A 39 -3.82 1.13 23.78
C SER A 39 -3.72 1.71 25.19
N SER A 40 -2.87 2.71 25.39
CA SER A 40 -2.75 3.47 26.65
C SER A 40 -3.81 4.56 26.77
N GLY A 41 -4.49 4.91 25.68
CA GLY A 41 -5.53 5.90 25.60
C GLY A 41 -5.87 6.23 24.15
N HIS A 42 -6.93 7.00 23.95
CA HIS A 42 -7.34 7.41 22.61
C HIS A 42 -7.99 8.81 22.60
N PHE A 43 -8.03 9.41 21.42
CA PHE A 43 -8.78 10.63 21.17
C PHE A 43 -9.34 10.64 19.74
N VAL A 44 -10.32 11.54 19.52
CA VAL A 44 -10.92 11.76 18.20
C VAL A 44 -10.42 13.08 17.65
N TYR A 45 -10.00 13.08 16.37
CA TYR A 45 -9.61 14.29 15.64
C TYR A 45 -10.60 14.60 14.51
N PRO A 46 -10.65 15.83 14.01
CA PRO A 46 -11.43 16.19 12.82
C PRO A 46 -10.97 15.40 11.58
N SER A 47 -11.91 15.17 10.65
CA SER A 47 -11.60 14.40 9.44
C SER A 47 -10.45 15.02 8.62
N PRO A 48 -9.35 14.30 8.34
CA PRO A 48 -8.24 14.79 7.53
C PRO A 48 -8.64 15.02 6.05
N PHE A 49 -9.80 14.50 5.62
CA PHE A 49 -10.29 14.62 4.25
C PHE A 49 -11.15 15.86 4.02
N SER A 50 -11.91 16.31 5.03
CA SER A 50 -12.85 17.41 4.90
C SER A 50 -12.56 18.61 5.81
N LYS A 51 -11.67 18.44 6.80
CA LYS A 51 -11.32 19.43 7.84
C LYS A 51 -9.82 19.43 8.10
N GLN A 52 -9.04 19.69 7.05
CA GLN A 52 -7.59 19.50 7.05
C GLN A 52 -6.88 20.36 8.11
N ASP A 53 -7.17 21.65 8.17
CA ASP A 53 -6.55 22.57 9.13
C ASP A 53 -6.92 22.22 10.57
N GLU A 54 -8.23 21.93 10.82
CA GLU A 54 -8.70 21.50 12.14
C GLU A 54 -8.00 20.20 12.59
N PHE A 55 -7.74 19.26 11.65
CA PHE A 55 -7.01 18.02 11.92
C PHE A 55 -5.57 18.30 12.37
N VAL A 56 -4.85 19.15 11.65
CA VAL A 56 -3.46 19.52 11.98
C VAL A 56 -3.38 20.18 13.36
N GLU A 57 -4.22 21.19 13.62
CA GLU A 57 -4.24 21.88 14.90
C GLU A 57 -4.60 20.94 16.06
N CYS A 58 -5.59 20.05 15.85
CA CYS A 58 -5.99 19.07 16.86
C CYS A 58 -4.83 18.10 17.18
N LEU A 59 -4.10 17.59 16.16
CA LEU A 59 -2.97 16.71 16.39
C LEU A 59 -1.84 17.42 17.14
N LEU A 60 -1.47 18.63 16.73
CA LEU A 60 -0.43 19.42 17.42
C LEU A 60 -0.79 19.66 18.88
N PHE A 61 -2.04 20.08 19.15
CA PHE A 61 -2.52 20.26 20.51
C PHE A 61 -2.44 18.96 21.34
N LYS A 62 -2.89 17.84 20.78
CA LYS A 62 -2.87 16.53 21.47
C LYS A 62 -1.47 15.97 21.67
N ILE A 63 -0.55 16.23 20.77
CA ILE A 63 0.88 15.90 20.92
C ILE A 63 1.44 16.56 22.17
N GLN A 64 1.18 17.85 22.35
CA GLN A 64 1.62 18.59 23.54
C GLN A 64 0.91 18.14 24.82
N GLU A 65 -0.44 18.04 24.79
CA GLU A 65 -1.26 17.66 25.94
C GLU A 65 -0.87 16.29 26.51
N LEU A 66 -0.59 15.32 25.62
CA LEU A 66 -0.29 13.94 25.99
C LEU A 66 1.21 13.63 26.10
N ASN A 67 2.08 14.62 25.84
CA ASN A 67 3.53 14.48 25.77
C ASN A 67 3.93 13.32 24.85
N ILE A 68 3.54 13.41 23.58
CA ILE A 68 3.86 12.39 22.56
C ILE A 68 5.26 12.65 22.00
N ASP A 69 6.14 11.63 22.08
CA ASP A 69 7.50 11.72 21.55
C ASP A 69 7.57 11.43 20.06
N ILE A 70 6.74 10.49 19.55
CA ILE A 70 6.76 10.02 18.16
C ILE A 70 5.35 9.96 17.60
N LEU A 71 5.13 10.55 16.43
CA LEU A 71 3.89 10.43 15.66
C LEU A 71 4.05 9.43 14.52
N ILE A 72 3.18 8.43 14.47
CA ILE A 72 3.15 7.42 13.41
C ILE A 72 1.84 7.56 12.62
N PRO A 73 1.84 8.24 11.48
CA PRO A 73 0.72 8.21 10.53
C PRO A 73 0.71 6.85 9.84
N VAL A 74 -0.47 6.19 9.85
CA VAL A 74 -0.56 4.78 9.44
C VAL A 74 -1.12 4.62 8.03
N PHE A 75 -1.91 5.58 7.57
CA PHE A 75 -2.59 5.49 6.29
C PHE A 75 -2.54 6.83 5.51
N GLU A 76 -3.60 7.22 4.83
CA GLU A 76 -3.61 8.40 3.94
C GLU A 76 -3.50 9.74 4.66
N GLU A 77 -3.77 9.82 5.95
CA GLU A 77 -3.47 11.02 6.73
C GLU A 77 -1.98 11.38 6.75
N LEU A 78 -1.11 10.43 6.35
CA LEU A 78 0.32 10.67 6.11
C LEU A 78 0.55 11.84 5.16
N PHE A 79 -0.23 11.97 4.08
CA PHE A 79 -0.09 13.06 3.12
C PHE A 79 -0.19 14.44 3.79
N LEU A 80 -1.18 14.57 4.69
CA LEU A 80 -1.39 15.84 5.38
C LEU A 80 -0.33 16.10 6.46
N VAL A 81 0.09 15.05 7.18
CA VAL A 81 1.20 15.15 8.14
C VAL A 81 2.50 15.55 7.42
N ALA A 82 2.80 14.93 6.28
CA ALA A 82 3.99 15.23 5.49
C ALA A 82 3.95 16.66 4.89
N LYS A 83 2.78 17.12 4.43
CA LYS A 83 2.59 18.49 3.94
C LYS A 83 2.91 19.54 5.02
N HIS A 84 2.67 19.22 6.27
CA HIS A 84 2.95 20.09 7.43
C HIS A 84 4.11 19.56 8.29
N LYS A 85 5.04 18.79 7.70
CA LYS A 85 6.11 18.07 8.39
C LYS A 85 6.93 18.98 9.30
N GLU A 86 7.28 20.18 8.85
CA GLU A 86 8.06 21.15 9.63
C GLU A 86 7.35 21.52 10.96
N ARG A 87 6.05 21.83 10.90
CA ARG A 87 5.27 22.17 12.11
C ARG A 87 5.19 21.01 13.11
N PHE A 88 5.06 19.77 12.61
CA PHE A 88 5.09 18.59 13.48
C PHE A 88 6.46 18.32 14.04
N ALA A 89 7.53 18.48 13.24
CA ALA A 89 8.91 18.22 13.66
C ALA A 89 9.41 19.14 14.79
N GLU A 90 8.80 20.31 14.99
CA GLU A 90 9.05 21.17 16.12
C GLU A 90 8.62 20.57 17.47
N GLN A 91 7.70 19.61 17.47
CA GLN A 91 7.03 19.10 18.67
C GLN A 91 7.14 17.59 18.83
N VAL A 92 7.33 16.83 17.75
CA VAL A 92 7.28 15.37 17.74
C VAL A 92 8.23 14.80 16.69
N LYS A 93 8.81 13.64 16.96
CA LYS A 93 9.68 12.94 16.01
C LYS A 93 8.87 12.17 14.98
N LEU A 94 9.38 12.12 13.74
CA LEU A 94 8.75 11.51 12.60
C LEU A 94 9.78 10.70 11.79
N ALA A 95 9.39 9.52 11.32
CA ALA A 95 10.13 8.78 10.29
C ALA A 95 9.18 8.56 9.09
N ILE A 96 9.04 9.61 8.30
CA ILE A 96 8.16 9.66 7.11
C ILE A 96 8.88 10.34 5.96
N PRO A 97 8.54 10.00 4.70
CA PRO A 97 9.10 10.68 3.54
C PRO A 97 8.66 12.15 3.49
N ASP A 98 9.30 12.92 2.64
CA ASP A 98 8.86 14.28 2.34
C ASP A 98 7.60 14.25 1.46
N TYR A 99 6.83 15.33 1.50
CA TYR A 99 5.55 15.40 0.81
C TYR A 99 5.67 15.14 -0.70
N GLU A 100 6.68 15.71 -1.35
CA GLU A 100 6.93 15.51 -2.79
C GLU A 100 7.33 14.06 -3.11
N GLN A 101 8.09 13.40 -2.24
CA GLN A 101 8.43 11.98 -2.39
C GLN A 101 7.17 11.11 -2.32
N ILE A 102 6.26 11.42 -1.38
CA ILE A 102 4.98 10.71 -1.23
C ILE A 102 4.12 10.91 -2.49
N LEU A 103 4.02 12.15 -2.99
CA LEU A 103 3.27 12.45 -4.22
C LEU A 103 3.84 11.70 -5.41
N THR A 104 5.16 11.71 -5.58
CA THR A 104 5.85 10.97 -6.64
C THR A 104 5.54 9.48 -6.56
N ALA A 105 5.67 8.86 -5.38
CA ALA A 105 5.42 7.44 -5.19
C ALA A 105 3.93 7.07 -5.32
N HIS A 106 3.02 7.98 -4.99
CA HIS A 106 1.56 7.73 -5.08
C HIS A 106 1.02 7.85 -6.51
N ASN A 107 1.62 8.69 -7.35
CA ASN A 107 1.15 8.96 -8.70
C ASN A 107 1.86 8.08 -9.74
N LYS A 108 1.09 7.20 -10.39
CA LYS A 108 1.63 6.29 -11.42
C LYS A 108 2.33 7.02 -12.56
N ASP A 109 1.82 8.19 -12.97
CA ASP A 109 2.39 9.02 -14.03
C ASP A 109 3.75 9.62 -13.63
N GLN A 110 4.05 9.70 -12.33
CA GLN A 110 5.31 10.25 -11.83
C GLN A 110 6.35 9.16 -11.58
N TRP A 111 6.00 8.07 -10.90
CA TRP A 111 6.97 7.03 -10.60
C TRP A 111 7.31 6.11 -11.80
N ALA A 112 6.39 5.90 -12.75
CA ALA A 112 6.63 4.99 -13.86
C ALA A 112 7.77 5.45 -14.80
N PRO A 113 7.92 6.74 -15.13
CA PRO A 113 9.10 7.23 -15.86
C PRO A 113 10.40 7.01 -15.09
N ILE A 114 10.42 7.21 -13.77
CA ILE A 114 11.59 6.98 -12.91
C ILE A 114 11.94 5.49 -12.91
N ALA A 115 10.96 4.61 -12.76
CA ALA A 115 11.17 3.18 -12.83
C ALA A 115 11.81 2.75 -14.16
N ARG A 116 11.31 3.27 -15.31
CA ARG A 116 11.90 3.00 -16.63
C ARG A 116 13.34 3.51 -16.75
N GLN A 117 13.65 4.70 -16.22
CA GLN A 117 15.01 5.26 -16.20
C GLN A 117 15.96 4.39 -15.38
N LEU A 118 15.47 3.67 -14.40
CA LEU A 118 16.21 2.74 -13.56
C LEU A 118 16.17 1.29 -14.09
N ASP A 119 15.72 1.08 -15.32
CA ASP A 119 15.53 -0.25 -15.93
C ASP A 119 14.63 -1.20 -15.12
N ILE A 120 13.72 -0.64 -14.31
CA ILE A 120 12.71 -1.41 -13.58
C ILE A 120 11.52 -1.66 -14.52
N PRO A 121 11.16 -2.92 -14.80
CA PRO A 121 10.04 -3.23 -15.67
C PRO A 121 8.72 -2.71 -15.11
N VAL A 122 7.96 -2.02 -15.97
CA VAL A 122 6.60 -1.57 -15.69
C VAL A 122 5.68 -2.00 -16.83
N PRO A 123 4.42 -2.34 -16.57
CA PRO A 123 3.48 -2.68 -17.64
C PRO A 123 3.25 -1.48 -18.56
N GLU A 124 3.01 -1.75 -19.83
CA GLU A 124 2.58 -0.71 -20.76
C GLU A 124 1.31 -0.03 -20.24
N THR A 125 1.36 1.28 -20.18
CA THR A 125 0.28 2.09 -19.60
C THR A 125 0.08 3.32 -20.45
N LEU A 126 -1.17 3.56 -20.86
CA LEU A 126 -1.60 4.74 -21.62
C LEU A 126 -2.60 5.54 -20.78
N SER A 127 -2.43 6.84 -20.75
CA SER A 127 -3.46 7.71 -20.19
C SER A 127 -4.64 7.85 -21.16
N VAL A 128 -5.81 8.15 -20.63
CA VAL A 128 -6.99 8.42 -21.48
C VAL A 128 -6.75 9.66 -22.36
N ASP A 129 -5.98 10.63 -21.87
CA ASP A 129 -5.63 11.82 -22.66
C ASP A 129 -4.78 11.47 -23.90
N GLN A 130 -3.81 10.53 -23.75
CA GLN A 130 -3.04 10.01 -24.89
C GLN A 130 -3.96 9.30 -25.89
N LEU A 131 -4.89 8.47 -25.42
CA LEU A 131 -5.85 7.76 -26.27
C LEU A 131 -6.85 8.69 -26.96
N LYS A 132 -7.22 9.81 -26.34
CA LYS A 132 -8.07 10.84 -26.97
C LYS A 132 -7.31 11.64 -28.02
N ALA A 133 -6.01 11.88 -27.81
CA ALA A 133 -5.15 12.59 -28.75
C ALA A 133 -4.79 11.73 -29.98
N ASP A 134 -4.58 10.44 -29.76
CA ASP A 134 -4.25 9.45 -30.80
C ASP A 134 -4.96 8.13 -30.50
N ILE A 135 -6.12 7.95 -31.12
CA ILE A 135 -6.95 6.75 -30.94
C ILE A 135 -6.28 5.51 -31.51
N ASP A 136 -5.36 5.64 -32.45
CA ASP A 136 -4.68 4.50 -33.07
C ASP A 136 -3.75 3.77 -32.10
N LEU A 137 -3.37 4.40 -31.00
CA LEU A 137 -2.61 3.75 -29.90
C LEU A 137 -3.34 2.53 -29.31
N ILE A 138 -4.66 2.47 -29.38
CA ILE A 138 -5.42 1.29 -28.93
C ILE A 138 -5.10 0.02 -29.74
N ASN A 139 -4.66 0.19 -31.00
CA ASN A 139 -4.29 -0.94 -31.88
C ASN A 139 -2.96 -1.59 -31.48
N CYS A 140 -2.12 -0.87 -30.74
CA CYS A 140 -0.83 -1.36 -30.24
C CYS A 140 -0.96 -2.16 -28.93
N LEU A 141 -2.14 -2.13 -28.30
CA LEU A 141 -2.37 -2.82 -27.02
C LEU A 141 -2.58 -4.31 -27.21
N THR A 142 -2.01 -5.09 -26.28
CA THR A 142 -2.28 -6.54 -26.20
C THR A 142 -3.44 -6.78 -25.24
N TYR A 143 -4.54 -7.33 -25.73
CA TYR A 143 -5.73 -7.60 -24.93
C TYR A 143 -5.66 -8.97 -24.22
N PRO A 144 -6.26 -9.12 -23.01
CA PRO A 144 -7.05 -8.10 -22.32
C PRO A 144 -6.17 -7.00 -21.69
N VAL A 145 -6.76 -5.81 -21.53
CA VAL A 145 -6.17 -4.69 -20.79
C VAL A 145 -6.98 -4.40 -19.52
N LEU A 146 -6.41 -3.62 -18.62
CA LEU A 146 -7.06 -3.17 -17.40
C LEU A 146 -7.34 -1.66 -17.46
N LEU A 147 -8.56 -1.27 -17.18
CA LEU A 147 -8.91 0.09 -16.82
C LEU A 147 -8.71 0.26 -15.32
N LYS A 148 -7.78 1.12 -14.92
CA LYS A 148 -7.44 1.38 -13.50
C LYS A 148 -7.64 2.84 -13.16
N PRO A 149 -8.22 3.19 -11.99
CA PRO A 149 -8.19 4.57 -11.53
C PRO A 149 -6.74 5.09 -11.42
N LYS A 150 -6.51 6.34 -11.81
CA LYS A 150 -5.21 7.04 -11.65
C LYS A 150 -4.79 7.09 -10.19
N GLN A 151 -5.77 7.25 -9.29
CA GLN A 151 -5.60 7.28 -7.83
C GLN A 151 -6.50 6.25 -7.17
N GLY A 152 -6.03 5.62 -6.11
CA GLY A 152 -6.76 4.61 -5.35
C GLY A 152 -5.90 3.38 -5.07
N GLY A 153 -6.42 2.48 -4.25
CA GLY A 153 -5.73 1.25 -3.85
C GLY A 153 -6.70 0.11 -3.57
N GLY A 154 -6.18 -1.09 -3.33
CA GLY A 154 -6.99 -2.25 -2.95
C GLY A 154 -7.88 -2.81 -4.06
N GLY A 155 -7.57 -2.52 -5.33
CA GLY A 155 -8.28 -3.09 -6.48
C GLY A 155 -9.65 -2.49 -6.78
N TRP A 156 -10.10 -1.47 -6.05
CA TRP A 156 -11.40 -0.83 -6.28
C TRP A 156 -11.42 -0.04 -7.59
N GLY A 157 -12.52 -0.24 -8.37
CA GLY A 157 -12.73 0.47 -9.63
C GLY A 157 -11.88 -0.08 -10.80
N ILE A 158 -11.12 -1.15 -10.61
CA ILE A 158 -10.41 -1.82 -11.70
C ILE A 158 -11.40 -2.66 -12.50
N GLY A 159 -11.34 -2.57 -13.82
CA GLY A 159 -12.09 -3.42 -14.72
C GLY A 159 -11.24 -3.97 -15.85
N GLU A 160 -11.57 -5.15 -16.31
CA GLU A 160 -10.94 -5.83 -17.43
C GLU A 160 -11.67 -5.49 -18.72
N VAL A 161 -10.93 -5.20 -19.78
CA VAL A 161 -11.43 -4.94 -21.13
C VAL A 161 -10.80 -5.94 -22.09
N ASN A 162 -11.63 -6.76 -22.72
CA ASN A 162 -11.19 -7.96 -23.41
C ASN A 162 -10.90 -7.76 -24.91
N SER A 163 -11.33 -6.65 -25.48
CA SER A 163 -11.17 -6.40 -26.91
C SER A 163 -11.03 -4.92 -27.24
N LEU A 164 -10.50 -4.68 -28.45
CA LEU A 164 -10.42 -3.37 -29.08
C LEU A 164 -11.79 -2.69 -29.18
N ASP A 165 -12.82 -3.44 -29.60
CA ASP A 165 -14.17 -2.90 -29.77
C ASP A 165 -14.78 -2.46 -28.44
N GLU A 166 -14.56 -3.22 -27.40
CA GLU A 166 -15.00 -2.88 -26.04
C GLU A 166 -14.33 -1.62 -25.54
N LEU A 167 -13.00 -1.51 -25.66
CA LEU A 167 -12.26 -0.29 -25.28
C LEU A 167 -12.70 0.93 -26.08
N THR A 168 -12.88 0.76 -27.38
CA THR A 168 -13.36 1.83 -28.27
C THR A 168 -14.74 2.35 -27.84
N THR A 169 -15.62 1.43 -27.45
CA THR A 169 -16.97 1.77 -26.97
C THR A 169 -16.91 2.56 -25.66
N ILE A 170 -16.06 2.16 -24.72
CA ILE A 170 -15.85 2.85 -23.45
C ILE A 170 -15.27 4.26 -23.66
N ILE A 171 -14.28 4.41 -24.56
CA ILE A 171 -13.67 5.70 -24.87
C ILE A 171 -14.71 6.64 -25.49
N LYS A 172 -15.54 6.17 -26.43
CA LYS A 172 -16.60 6.96 -27.04
C LYS A 172 -17.68 7.37 -26.05
N ALA A 173 -17.99 6.51 -25.07
CA ALA A 173 -18.95 6.82 -24.03
C ALA A 173 -18.41 7.83 -22.99
N GLY A 174 -17.08 7.99 -22.88
CA GLY A 174 -16.44 8.91 -21.93
C GLY A 174 -16.60 8.55 -20.46
N ASN A 175 -17.11 7.34 -20.16
CA ASN A 175 -17.29 6.87 -18.77
C ASN A 175 -17.01 5.37 -18.63
N PHE A 176 -16.61 4.98 -17.43
CA PHE A 176 -16.43 3.57 -17.05
C PHE A 176 -16.99 3.33 -15.64
N GLN A 177 -17.87 2.33 -15.52
CA GLN A 177 -18.54 2.00 -14.25
C GLN A 177 -19.22 3.22 -13.57
N GLY A 178 -19.80 4.14 -14.38
CA GLY A 178 -20.46 5.35 -13.90
C GLY A 178 -19.53 6.49 -13.47
N ASN A 179 -18.22 6.36 -13.68
CA ASN A 179 -17.23 7.38 -13.40
C ASN A 179 -16.68 7.98 -14.71
N ASP A 180 -16.22 9.23 -14.62
CA ASP A 180 -15.53 9.91 -15.70
C ASP A 180 -14.28 9.14 -16.08
N LEU A 181 -14.13 8.86 -17.39
CA LEU A 181 -13.02 8.10 -17.95
C LEU A 181 -11.66 8.80 -17.76
N ASP A 182 -11.62 10.12 -17.65
CA ASP A 182 -10.40 10.89 -17.42
C ASP A 182 -9.71 10.55 -16.09
N ARG A 183 -10.41 9.88 -15.19
CA ARG A 183 -9.86 9.34 -13.93
C ARG A 183 -9.14 8.02 -14.09
N TYR A 184 -9.12 7.44 -15.28
CA TYR A 184 -8.58 6.11 -15.54
C TYR A 184 -7.32 6.14 -16.41
N ILE A 185 -6.56 5.08 -16.30
CA ILE A 185 -5.50 4.68 -17.22
C ILE A 185 -5.85 3.32 -17.83
N VAL A 186 -5.35 3.07 -19.03
CA VAL A 186 -5.40 1.77 -19.70
C VAL A 186 -4.04 1.11 -19.51
N GLN A 187 -4.01 -0.06 -18.91
CA GLN A 187 -2.77 -0.75 -18.59
C GLN A 187 -2.80 -2.19 -19.11
N GLN A 188 -1.68 -2.65 -19.66
CA GLN A 188 -1.47 -4.04 -20.03
C GLN A 188 -1.81 -4.97 -18.86
N LYS A 189 -2.60 -6.01 -19.10
CA LYS A 189 -2.85 -7.06 -18.12
C LYS A 189 -1.71 -8.07 -18.18
N LEU A 190 -0.93 -8.14 -17.11
CA LEU A 190 0.14 -9.11 -16.96
C LEU A 190 -0.42 -10.46 -16.50
N GLN A 191 0.19 -11.54 -16.98
CA GLN A 191 -0.11 -12.91 -16.54
C GLN A 191 0.98 -13.39 -15.59
N GLY A 192 0.67 -13.46 -14.28
CA GLY A 192 1.69 -13.81 -13.31
C GLY A 192 1.16 -13.89 -11.88
N GLU A 193 2.08 -14.13 -10.97
CA GLU A 193 1.82 -14.12 -9.54
C GLU A 193 2.05 -12.72 -8.95
N THR A 194 1.13 -12.25 -8.12
CA THR A 194 1.34 -11.01 -7.36
C THR A 194 2.23 -11.29 -6.16
N ILE A 195 3.34 -10.58 -6.10
CA ILE A 195 4.22 -10.54 -4.93
C ILE A 195 4.28 -9.10 -4.40
N CYS A 196 4.50 -8.98 -3.12
CA CYS A 196 4.62 -7.70 -2.44
C CYS A 196 5.98 -7.62 -1.77
N VAL A 197 6.70 -6.55 -2.01
CA VAL A 197 7.96 -6.23 -1.32
C VAL A 197 7.72 -5.03 -0.43
N ALA A 198 8.08 -5.14 0.84
CA ALA A 198 7.97 -4.05 1.80
C ALA A 198 9.33 -3.74 2.39
N MET A 199 9.64 -2.46 2.51
CA MET A 199 10.89 -1.96 3.03
C MET A 199 10.69 -0.78 3.99
N VAL A 200 11.65 -0.58 4.88
CA VAL A 200 11.81 0.63 5.68
C VAL A 200 13.20 1.19 5.47
N PHE A 201 13.26 2.49 5.28
CA PHE A 201 14.48 3.24 4.99
C PHE A 201 14.73 4.34 6.02
N SER A 202 16.00 4.65 6.23
CA SER A 202 16.45 5.84 6.94
C SER A 202 17.35 6.64 6.00
N HIS A 203 16.82 7.77 5.48
CA HIS A 203 17.54 8.66 4.57
C HIS A 203 18.30 7.92 3.47
N GLY A 204 17.56 7.30 2.56
CA GLY A 204 18.09 6.54 1.42
C GLY A 204 18.78 5.23 1.77
N LYS A 205 18.84 4.80 3.04
CA LYS A 205 19.49 3.56 3.47
C LYS A 205 18.48 2.52 3.94
N LEU A 206 18.53 1.33 3.37
CA LEU A 206 17.68 0.20 3.78
C LEU A 206 17.92 -0.16 5.25
N ARG A 207 16.81 -0.34 6.00
CA ARG A 207 16.82 -0.75 7.42
C ARG A 207 15.99 -1.99 7.72
N GLY A 208 15.16 -2.40 6.78
CA GLY A 208 14.42 -3.65 6.91
C GLY A 208 13.64 -3.97 5.66
N LYS A 209 13.53 -5.25 5.33
CA LYS A 209 12.78 -5.72 4.17
C LYS A 209 12.05 -7.02 4.44
N THR A 210 10.97 -7.24 3.71
CA THR A 210 10.25 -8.52 3.63
C THR A 210 9.56 -8.65 2.29
N THR A 211 9.53 -9.87 1.77
CA THR A 211 8.84 -10.21 0.53
C THR A 211 7.84 -11.31 0.80
N TYR A 212 6.65 -11.20 0.23
CA TYR A 212 5.61 -12.21 0.38
C TYR A 212 4.77 -12.32 -0.88
N ARG A 213 4.19 -13.51 -1.07
CA ARG A 213 3.26 -13.82 -2.14
C ARG A 213 1.83 -13.86 -1.58
N GLN A 214 0.89 -13.37 -2.37
CA GLN A 214 -0.54 -13.54 -2.10
C GLN A 214 -0.96 -14.96 -2.50
N ILE A 215 -1.62 -15.68 -1.57
CA ILE A 215 -2.18 -17.01 -1.85
C ILE A 215 -3.66 -16.90 -2.18
N ARG A 216 -4.39 -16.06 -1.44
CA ARG A 216 -5.82 -15.77 -1.62
C ARG A 216 -6.10 -14.31 -1.34
N GLU A 217 -7.13 -13.79 -1.99
CA GLU A 217 -7.56 -12.41 -1.87
C GLU A 217 -9.09 -12.30 -1.77
N TYR A 218 -9.56 -11.18 -1.25
CA TYR A 218 -10.98 -10.85 -1.18
C TYR A 218 -11.19 -9.35 -1.44
N PRO A 219 -12.07 -8.96 -2.39
CA PRO A 219 -12.72 -9.79 -3.40
C PRO A 219 -11.73 -10.53 -4.31
N ALA A 220 -12.14 -11.65 -4.88
CA ALA A 220 -11.29 -12.42 -5.78
C ALA A 220 -10.84 -11.57 -6.99
N PHE A 221 -9.59 -11.75 -7.46
CA PHE A 221 -8.88 -11.11 -8.58
C PHE A 221 -8.41 -9.66 -8.42
N SER A 222 -8.85 -8.91 -7.42
CA SER A 222 -8.44 -7.52 -7.25
C SER A 222 -8.44 -7.06 -5.80
N GLY A 223 -8.75 -7.98 -4.87
CA GLY A 223 -8.93 -7.68 -3.47
C GLY A 223 -7.64 -7.66 -2.66
N GLN A 224 -7.80 -7.38 -1.37
CA GLN A 224 -6.71 -7.48 -0.41
C GLN A 224 -6.38 -8.95 -0.11
N ALA A 225 -5.09 -9.27 0.03
CA ALA A 225 -4.66 -10.59 0.41
C ALA A 225 -5.29 -11.05 1.73
N THR A 226 -5.97 -12.18 1.71
CA THR A 226 -6.56 -12.84 2.90
C THR A 226 -5.65 -13.92 3.46
N CYS A 227 -4.85 -14.55 2.59
CA CYS A 227 -3.79 -15.49 2.94
C CYS A 227 -2.53 -15.16 2.15
N ARG A 228 -1.39 -15.21 2.79
CA ARG A 228 -0.09 -14.90 2.19
C ARG A 228 1.01 -15.71 2.83
N VAL A 229 2.14 -15.84 2.12
CA VAL A 229 3.33 -16.56 2.58
C VAL A 229 4.58 -15.75 2.27
N SER A 230 5.52 -15.68 3.21
CA SER A 230 6.83 -15.07 2.97
C SER A 230 7.64 -15.92 2.00
N ILE A 231 8.26 -15.24 1.04
CA ILE A 231 9.11 -15.82 0.01
C ILE A 231 10.35 -14.94 -0.16
N SER A 232 11.34 -15.37 -0.93
CA SER A 232 12.40 -14.52 -1.44
C SER A 232 12.21 -14.29 -2.93
N ASN A 233 12.36 -13.03 -3.36
CA ASN A 233 12.48 -12.67 -4.77
C ASN A 233 13.50 -11.55 -4.90
N LYS A 234 14.77 -11.95 -5.08
CA LYS A 234 15.91 -11.02 -5.10
C LYS A 234 15.74 -9.92 -6.15
N VAL A 235 15.21 -10.25 -7.34
CA VAL A 235 15.03 -9.28 -8.43
C VAL A 235 14.06 -8.16 -8.04
N ALA A 236 12.89 -8.52 -7.50
CA ALA A 236 11.91 -7.53 -7.06
C ALA A 236 12.40 -6.73 -5.84
N GLU A 237 13.16 -7.38 -4.95
CA GLU A 237 13.79 -6.71 -3.79
C GLU A 237 14.81 -5.67 -4.26
N ASP A 238 15.68 -6.03 -5.21
CA ASP A 238 16.70 -5.12 -5.77
C ASP A 238 16.05 -3.94 -6.53
N TYR A 239 14.99 -4.19 -7.29
CA TYR A 239 14.24 -3.13 -7.96
C TYR A 239 13.63 -2.13 -6.97
N LEU A 240 13.00 -2.60 -5.91
CA LEU A 240 12.44 -1.69 -4.91
C LEU A 240 13.53 -0.94 -4.17
N GLN A 241 14.62 -1.62 -3.78
CA GLN A 241 15.73 -0.97 -3.10
C GLN A 241 16.32 0.15 -3.97
N MET A 242 16.62 -0.12 -5.23
CA MET A 242 17.16 0.87 -6.17
C MET A 242 16.23 2.08 -6.36
N LEU A 243 14.91 1.84 -6.44
CA LEU A 243 13.93 2.91 -6.55
C LEU A 243 13.90 3.80 -5.29
N LEU A 244 13.90 3.20 -4.10
CA LEU A 244 13.81 3.93 -2.85
C LEU A 244 15.13 4.65 -2.50
N GLU A 245 16.29 4.10 -2.87
CA GLU A 245 17.58 4.77 -2.81
C GLU A 245 17.62 6.00 -3.73
N HIS A 246 17.15 5.85 -4.99
CA HIS A 246 17.05 6.96 -5.94
C HIS A 246 16.15 8.11 -5.45
N LEU A 247 15.09 7.77 -4.72
CA LEU A 247 14.16 8.74 -4.15
C LEU A 247 14.63 9.29 -2.78
N ASP A 248 15.80 8.91 -2.27
CA ASP A 248 16.29 9.24 -0.91
C ASP A 248 15.21 9.00 0.16
N TRP A 249 14.60 7.80 0.11
CA TRP A 249 13.41 7.49 0.89
C TRP A 249 13.66 7.47 2.40
N HIS A 250 12.68 7.95 3.18
CA HIS A 250 12.70 7.87 4.64
C HIS A 250 11.35 7.38 5.18
N GLY A 251 11.34 6.27 5.91
CA GLY A 251 10.12 5.63 6.40
C GLY A 251 9.78 4.34 5.63
N VAL A 252 8.55 3.87 5.76
CA VAL A 252 8.09 2.61 5.15
C VAL A 252 7.57 2.82 3.74
N CYS A 253 7.73 1.79 2.92
CA CYS A 253 7.12 1.67 1.61
C CYS A 253 6.79 0.20 1.33
N GLN A 254 5.66 -0.07 0.68
CA GLN A 254 5.30 -1.38 0.18
C GLN A 254 4.93 -1.27 -1.29
N VAL A 255 5.44 -2.18 -2.10
CA VAL A 255 5.26 -2.19 -3.54
C VAL A 255 4.71 -3.54 -4.00
N ASP A 256 3.76 -3.49 -4.91
CA ASP A 256 3.21 -4.66 -5.57
C ASP A 256 3.90 -4.89 -6.91
N PHE A 257 4.35 -6.13 -7.13
CA PHE A 257 4.88 -6.60 -8.39
C PHE A 257 4.02 -7.74 -8.93
N VAL A 258 3.96 -7.86 -10.25
CA VAL A 258 3.52 -9.09 -10.93
C VAL A 258 4.76 -9.78 -11.51
N VAL A 259 5.02 -10.99 -11.08
CA VAL A 259 6.08 -11.83 -11.64
C VAL A 259 5.48 -12.64 -12.79
N ASP A 260 5.89 -12.33 -14.01
CA ASP A 260 5.42 -13.04 -15.20
C ASP A 260 5.85 -14.50 -15.14
N THR A 261 4.89 -15.41 -15.29
CA THR A 261 5.12 -16.85 -15.14
C THR A 261 5.96 -17.47 -16.25
N LYS A 262 6.08 -16.81 -17.42
CA LYS A 262 6.83 -17.31 -18.56
C LYS A 262 8.28 -16.82 -18.54
N THR A 263 8.49 -15.56 -18.19
CA THR A 263 9.80 -14.91 -18.25
C THR A 263 10.49 -14.81 -16.90
N GLY A 264 9.73 -14.93 -15.79
CA GLY A 264 10.23 -14.68 -14.44
C GLY A 264 10.49 -13.19 -14.14
N MET A 265 10.15 -12.28 -15.06
CA MET A 265 10.36 -10.85 -14.92
C MET A 265 9.36 -10.27 -13.92
N ALA A 266 9.84 -9.45 -12.99
CA ALA A 266 9.02 -8.76 -12.01
C ALA A 266 8.66 -7.35 -12.52
N TYR A 267 7.38 -7.12 -12.74
CA TYR A 267 6.85 -5.82 -13.17
C TYR A 267 6.29 -5.06 -11.98
N LEU A 268 6.76 -3.84 -11.76
CA LEU A 268 6.23 -2.95 -10.74
C LEU A 268 4.85 -2.43 -11.17
N ILE A 269 3.82 -2.64 -10.33
CA ILE A 269 2.44 -2.30 -10.68
C ILE A 269 1.78 -1.27 -9.76
N ASP A 270 2.25 -1.15 -8.50
CA ASP A 270 1.71 -0.18 -7.54
C ASP A 270 2.69 0.12 -6.41
N ILE A 271 2.68 1.36 -5.91
CA ILE A 271 3.51 1.82 -4.79
C ILE A 271 2.61 2.33 -3.67
N ASN A 272 2.79 1.81 -2.48
CA ASN A 272 2.13 2.24 -1.26
C ASN A 272 3.16 2.95 -0.34
N PRO A 273 3.25 4.29 -0.37
CA PRO A 273 4.24 5.06 0.40
C PRO A 273 3.88 5.17 1.88
N ARG A 274 3.39 4.11 2.48
CA ARG A 274 2.81 4.05 3.83
C ARG A 274 2.78 2.62 4.35
N PHE A 275 2.34 2.45 5.59
CA PHE A 275 1.99 1.11 6.08
C PHE A 275 0.87 0.49 5.24
N TRP A 276 0.82 -0.83 5.19
CA TRP A 276 -0.03 -1.61 4.27
C TRP A 276 -0.85 -2.69 5.00
N GLY A 277 -1.91 -3.16 4.35
CA GLY A 277 -2.89 -4.08 4.94
C GLY A 277 -2.32 -5.42 5.40
N SER A 278 -1.17 -5.83 4.85
CA SER A 278 -0.48 -7.07 5.16
C SER A 278 0.69 -6.91 6.15
N LEU A 279 0.77 -5.81 6.89
CA LEU A 279 1.85 -5.50 7.84
C LEU A 279 2.18 -6.67 8.79
N VAL A 280 1.16 -7.40 9.23
CA VAL A 280 1.34 -8.58 10.09
C VAL A 280 2.25 -9.65 9.48
N GLN A 281 2.34 -9.72 8.13
CA GLN A 281 3.21 -10.68 7.45
C GLN A 281 4.69 -10.38 7.72
N GLY A 282 5.12 -9.12 7.63
CA GLY A 282 6.48 -8.71 7.96
C GLY A 282 6.81 -9.02 9.42
N ILE A 283 5.93 -8.61 10.35
CA ILE A 283 6.12 -8.86 11.78
C ILE A 283 6.26 -10.37 12.07
N ALA A 284 5.38 -11.19 11.48
CA ALA A 284 5.41 -12.64 11.68
C ALA A 284 6.66 -13.30 11.06
N SER A 285 7.20 -12.72 9.99
CA SER A 285 8.41 -13.19 9.33
C SER A 285 9.71 -12.70 10.01
N GLY A 286 9.61 -11.90 11.08
CA GLY A 286 10.77 -11.45 11.86
C GLY A 286 11.16 -9.99 11.65
N VAL A 287 10.49 -9.25 10.74
CA VAL A 287 10.75 -7.82 10.49
C VAL A 287 9.65 -6.98 11.10
N ASP A 288 9.91 -6.41 12.25
CA ASP A 288 8.96 -5.57 12.98
C ASP A 288 9.03 -4.11 12.51
N PHE A 289 8.41 -3.82 11.37
CA PHE A 289 8.40 -2.49 10.76
C PHE A 289 7.92 -1.37 11.70
N PRO A 290 6.86 -1.54 12.52
CA PRO A 290 6.49 -0.55 13.52
C PRO A 290 7.61 -0.20 14.49
N HIS A 291 8.33 -1.20 14.96
CA HIS A 291 9.47 -0.99 15.83
C HIS A 291 10.60 -0.23 15.13
N LEU A 292 11.00 -0.69 13.93
CA LEU A 292 12.05 -0.03 13.16
C LEU A 292 11.71 1.45 12.88
N VAL A 293 10.48 1.76 12.50
CA VAL A 293 10.01 3.15 12.32
C VAL A 293 10.10 3.95 13.61
N CYS A 294 9.72 3.35 14.75
CA CYS A 294 9.79 3.99 16.05
C CYS A 294 11.24 4.30 16.44
N GLU A 295 12.15 3.35 16.25
CA GLU A 295 13.58 3.54 16.54
C GLU A 295 14.23 4.57 15.60
N ILE A 296 13.96 4.49 14.28
CA ILE A 296 14.45 5.47 13.30
C ILE A 296 14.00 6.88 13.69
N ALA A 297 12.73 7.07 14.05
CA ALA A 297 12.24 8.37 14.52
C ALA A 297 12.89 8.76 15.85
N GLY A 298 13.05 7.82 16.78
CA GLY A 298 13.53 8.07 18.14
C GLY A 298 15.02 8.42 18.22
N ILE A 299 15.87 7.61 17.60
CA ILE A 299 17.33 7.67 17.71
C ILE A 299 18.04 8.02 16.38
N GLY A 300 17.29 8.15 15.28
CA GLY A 300 17.79 8.62 13.98
C GLY A 300 18.18 7.50 13.01
N ASP A 301 18.69 6.39 13.48
CA ASP A 301 19.07 5.25 12.63
C ASP A 301 19.09 3.94 13.44
N VAL A 302 19.09 2.81 12.73
CA VAL A 302 19.09 1.44 13.31
C VAL A 302 19.93 0.50 12.47
N GLU A 303 20.37 -0.61 13.07
CA GLU A 303 20.99 -1.68 12.31
C GLU A 303 19.98 -2.32 11.34
N PRO A 304 20.39 -2.68 10.13
CA PRO A 304 19.49 -3.25 9.14
C PRO A 304 19.02 -4.67 9.52
N VAL A 305 17.73 -4.94 9.31
CA VAL A 305 17.10 -6.25 9.44
C VAL A 305 16.70 -6.71 8.04
N GLU A 306 17.64 -7.36 7.34
CA GLU A 306 17.43 -7.80 5.96
C GLU A 306 17.03 -9.28 5.86
N ASP A 307 17.39 -10.07 6.85
CA ASP A 307 17.00 -11.47 6.93
C ASP A 307 15.60 -11.64 7.52
N PHE A 308 14.76 -12.41 6.87
CA PHE A 308 13.43 -12.74 7.33
C PHE A 308 13.10 -14.23 7.08
N SER A 309 12.22 -14.78 7.90
CA SER A 309 11.83 -16.19 7.80
C SER A 309 10.97 -16.42 6.55
N ILE A 310 11.39 -17.38 5.71
CA ILE A 310 10.68 -17.83 4.52
C ILE A 310 9.65 -18.89 4.89
N GLY A 311 8.52 -18.96 4.17
CA GLY A 311 7.46 -19.96 4.37
C GLY A 311 6.48 -19.63 5.49
N VAL A 312 6.63 -18.49 6.16
CA VAL A 312 5.69 -18.05 7.20
C VAL A 312 4.37 -17.66 6.57
N GLN A 313 3.29 -18.32 6.95
CA GLN A 313 1.95 -18.01 6.47
C GLN A 313 1.17 -17.17 7.47
N THR A 314 0.49 -16.14 6.97
CA THR A 314 -0.47 -15.35 7.75
C THR A 314 -1.81 -15.29 7.06
N ARG A 315 -2.89 -15.21 7.87
CA ARG A 315 -4.28 -15.20 7.38
C ARG A 315 -5.07 -14.06 8.02
N TRP A 316 -5.91 -13.43 7.21
CA TRP A 316 -6.96 -12.55 7.70
C TRP A 316 -8.29 -13.30 7.74
N LEU A 317 -8.63 -13.87 8.89
CA LEU A 317 -9.80 -14.72 9.05
C LEU A 317 -11.11 -14.07 8.59
N GLY A 318 -11.32 -12.78 8.89
CA GLY A 318 -12.52 -12.07 8.43
C GLY A 318 -12.63 -11.96 6.90
N GLY A 319 -11.52 -11.86 6.19
CA GLY A 319 -11.46 -11.90 4.73
C GLY A 319 -11.66 -13.31 4.19
N GLU A 320 -11.05 -14.31 4.82
CA GLU A 320 -11.22 -15.73 4.46
C GLU A 320 -12.69 -16.15 4.53
N VAL A 321 -13.38 -15.83 5.63
CA VAL A 321 -14.81 -16.12 5.79
C VAL A 321 -15.66 -15.44 4.71
N ARG A 322 -15.40 -14.17 4.43
CA ARG A 322 -16.11 -13.45 3.35
C ARG A 322 -15.81 -14.04 1.98
N GLY A 323 -14.57 -14.44 1.71
CA GLY A 323 -14.17 -15.12 0.48
C GLY A 323 -14.89 -16.43 0.28
N VAL A 324 -15.05 -17.24 1.32
CA VAL A 324 -15.83 -18.49 1.30
C VAL A 324 -17.29 -18.20 0.90
N PHE A 325 -17.93 -17.22 1.52
CA PHE A 325 -19.33 -16.87 1.18
C PHE A 325 -19.46 -16.36 -0.26
N GLN A 326 -18.55 -15.51 -0.73
CA GLN A 326 -18.54 -15.05 -2.12
C GLN A 326 -18.42 -16.23 -3.10
N HIS A 327 -17.58 -17.20 -2.76
CA HIS A 327 -17.33 -18.37 -3.57
C HIS A 327 -18.56 -19.30 -3.67
N PHE A 328 -19.30 -19.46 -2.59
CA PHE A 328 -20.55 -20.22 -2.60
C PHE A 328 -21.67 -19.54 -3.41
N SER A 329 -21.65 -18.21 -3.53
CA SER A 329 -22.65 -17.45 -4.28
C SER A 329 -22.36 -17.39 -5.78
N GLN A 330 -21.15 -17.65 -6.23
CA GLN A 330 -20.71 -17.61 -7.63
C GLN A 330 -20.34 -19.01 -8.12
N ALA A 331 -21.19 -19.64 -8.92
CA ALA A 331 -21.05 -21.06 -9.34
C ALA A 331 -19.75 -21.36 -10.12
N GLU A 332 -19.16 -20.38 -10.79
CA GLU A 332 -17.91 -20.52 -11.58
C GLU A 332 -16.64 -20.68 -10.72
N TYR A 333 -16.68 -20.30 -9.46
CA TYR A 333 -15.52 -20.23 -8.58
C TYR A 333 -15.26 -21.46 -7.71
N LYS A 334 -16.14 -22.45 -7.74
CA LYS A 334 -16.12 -23.59 -6.79
C LYS A 334 -14.84 -24.45 -6.81
N GLY A 335 -14.07 -24.45 -7.90
CA GLY A 335 -12.94 -25.38 -8.06
C GLY A 335 -11.64 -24.98 -7.36
N ASN A 336 -11.27 -23.71 -7.41
CA ASN A 336 -9.92 -23.26 -7.02
C ASN A 336 -9.77 -22.81 -5.56
N TYR A 337 -10.83 -22.25 -4.97
CA TYR A 337 -10.75 -21.73 -3.59
C TYR A 337 -10.65 -22.85 -2.55
N LEU A 338 -11.43 -23.92 -2.72
CA LEU A 338 -11.42 -25.06 -1.80
C LEU A 338 -10.14 -25.89 -1.87
N ARG A 339 -9.47 -25.97 -3.04
CA ARG A 339 -8.18 -26.65 -3.20
C ARG A 339 -7.05 -26.01 -2.39
N ASN A 340 -7.13 -24.73 -2.08
CA ASN A 340 -6.11 -23.97 -1.41
C ASN A 340 -6.45 -23.66 0.08
N LEU A 341 -7.56 -24.23 0.60
CA LEU A 341 -7.95 -24.06 2.01
C LEU A 341 -7.16 -24.98 2.97
N PHE A 342 -6.60 -26.08 2.44
CA PHE A 342 -5.87 -27.11 3.19
C PHE A 342 -4.38 -27.17 2.73
#